data_f701da10ab0b93c8752bb9d5fd927f73
#
_entry.id   f701da10ab0b93c8752bb9d5fd927f73
#
_cell.length_a   1.000
_cell.length_b   1.000
_cell.length_c   1.000
_cell.angle_alpha   90.00
_cell.angle_beta   90.00
_cell.angle_gamma   90.00
#
_symmetry.space_group_name_H-M   'P 1'
#
loop_
_entity.id
_entity.type
_entity.pdbx_description
1 polymer ?
#
loop_
_entity_poly.entity_id
_entity_poly.type
_entity_poly.pdbx_seq_one_letter_code
_entity_poly.pdbx_strand_id
1 'polypeptide(L)'
;MRLGIPPILTDAEVCMDIDIQSIRNFCIIAHIDHGKSTLADRILEITDSIDRRDMTSQVLDKMDLERERGITIKLKPVRIDYASPGGDYVLNLIDTPGHVDFNYEVSRSLAACEGAILVVDATQGVQAQTLANLYLAIDNGLEIVPVVNKIDLPNADPERVRAELVDLLGVKPSEVLMTSAKTGLGVADVLEAVVNVIPPPSGDIEAPLRALIFDSHFDSYRGVIAHIRVFDGKVETGDIIRMMSSGRQYDVTEVGVFRPDMQPAQGLGPGEVGFIVGQIKEVGDAPVGDTVTLASRPAAAPLPGYRPATPMVYSGLYPVEAAVYGDLRDALEKLKLNDASISFEPETSAALRSKSTRLNSSHSLLSRM
;
A
#
# COMPACT_ATOMS: atom_id res chain seq x y z
N MET A 1 29.76 10.40 -29.57
CA MET A 1 30.05 10.38 -28.15
C MET A 1 29.08 9.34 -27.56
N ARG A 2 29.59 8.19 -27.13
CA ARG A 2 28.77 7.20 -26.42
C ARG A 2 28.68 7.65 -24.98
N LEU A 3 27.50 8.04 -24.51
CA LEU A 3 27.20 8.23 -23.10
C LEU A 3 27.36 6.87 -22.43
N GLY A 4 28.30 6.77 -21.50
CA GLY A 4 28.52 5.57 -20.69
C GLY A 4 27.33 5.35 -19.78
N ILE A 5 26.63 4.26 -20.01
CA ILE A 5 25.67 3.71 -19.06
C ILE A 5 26.48 3.25 -17.85
N PRO A 6 26.17 3.72 -16.62
CA PRO A 6 26.81 3.19 -15.43
C PRO A 6 26.51 1.68 -15.33
N PRO A 7 27.39 0.88 -14.73
CA PRO A 7 27.17 -0.56 -14.60
C PRO A 7 25.89 -0.79 -13.82
N ILE A 8 25.01 -1.63 -14.36
CA ILE A 8 23.88 -2.20 -13.64
C ILE A 8 24.48 -2.90 -12.41
N LEU A 9 24.19 -2.36 -11.23
CA LEU A 9 24.55 -2.99 -9.96
C LEU A 9 23.93 -4.41 -9.98
N THR A 10 24.76 -5.40 -9.78
CA THR A 10 24.32 -6.80 -9.73
C THR A 10 23.36 -6.98 -8.56
N ASP A 11 22.28 -7.73 -8.76
CA ASP A 11 21.13 -7.94 -7.88
C ASP A 11 21.42 -8.31 -6.39
N ALA A 12 22.67 -8.46 -6.00
CA ALA A 12 23.09 -8.85 -4.65
C ALA A 12 23.53 -7.68 -3.75
N GLU A 13 23.66 -6.45 -4.27
CA GLU A 13 24.16 -5.28 -3.50
C GLU A 13 23.06 -4.25 -3.15
N VAL A 14 21.79 -4.59 -3.30
CA VAL A 14 20.69 -3.68 -3.05
C VAL A 14 20.31 -3.70 -1.57
N CYS A 15 20.44 -2.54 -0.93
CA CYS A 15 19.89 -2.13 0.37
C CYS A 15 20.73 -2.41 1.62
N MET A 16 21.69 -1.51 1.94
CA MET A 16 22.05 -1.12 3.32
C MET A 16 22.67 0.29 3.41
N ASP A 17 23.01 0.92 2.28
CA ASP A 17 23.64 2.26 2.25
C ASP A 17 22.77 3.32 1.54
N ILE A 18 21.43 3.18 1.59
CA ILE A 18 20.55 4.20 1.02
C ILE A 18 20.49 5.38 1.98
N ASP A 19 20.88 6.54 1.47
CA ASP A 19 20.67 7.78 2.22
C ASP A 19 19.17 8.00 2.43
N ILE A 20 18.74 8.02 3.70
CA ILE A 20 17.35 8.28 4.08
C ILE A 20 16.80 9.57 3.47
N GLN A 21 17.68 10.56 3.20
CA GLN A 21 17.30 11.82 2.56
C GLN A 21 16.89 11.63 1.09
N SER A 22 17.31 10.54 0.45
CA SER A 22 16.92 10.21 -0.92
C SER A 22 15.61 9.42 -1.02
N ILE A 23 15.03 8.98 0.09
CA ILE A 23 13.80 8.18 0.11
C ILE A 23 12.57 9.09 0.06
N ARG A 24 11.55 8.69 -0.71
CA ARG A 24 10.20 9.29 -0.69
C ARG A 24 9.14 8.20 -0.65
N ASN A 25 8.36 8.17 0.42
CA ASN A 25 7.24 7.25 0.56
C ASN A 25 5.94 8.00 0.31
N PHE A 26 5.19 7.56 -0.68
CA PHE A 26 3.96 8.22 -1.07
C PHE A 26 2.91 7.25 -1.57
N CYS A 27 1.67 7.69 -1.53
CA CYS A 27 0.54 6.98 -2.09
C CYS A 27 -0.22 7.85 -3.10
N ILE A 28 -1.13 7.24 -3.85
CA ILE A 28 -2.03 7.97 -4.76
C ILE A 28 -3.44 7.83 -4.23
N ILE A 29 -4.06 8.96 -3.90
CA ILE A 29 -5.46 9.05 -3.49
C ILE A 29 -6.30 9.68 -4.60
N ALA A 30 -7.42 9.05 -4.92
CA ALA A 30 -8.30 9.49 -5.99
C ALA A 30 -9.71 8.96 -5.79
N HIS A 31 -10.69 9.59 -6.43
CA HIS A 31 -12.00 8.97 -6.64
C HIS A 31 -11.91 7.86 -7.68
N ILE A 32 -12.91 6.96 -7.70
CA ILE A 32 -13.04 5.92 -8.73
C ILE A 32 -13.03 6.60 -10.10
N ASP A 33 -12.35 5.99 -11.07
CA ASP A 33 -12.23 6.47 -12.46
C ASP A 33 -11.52 7.82 -12.65
N HIS A 34 -10.92 8.43 -11.62
CA HIS A 34 -10.11 9.65 -11.80
C HIS A 34 -8.72 9.38 -12.41
N GLY A 35 -8.37 8.10 -12.64
CA GLY A 35 -7.17 7.70 -13.34
C GLY A 35 -5.99 7.37 -12.45
N LYS A 36 -6.23 6.95 -11.20
CA LYS A 36 -5.20 6.50 -10.24
C LYS A 36 -4.29 5.41 -10.82
N SER A 37 -4.86 4.26 -11.22
CA SER A 37 -4.09 3.13 -11.75
C SER A 37 -3.38 3.49 -13.06
N THR A 38 -4.00 4.33 -13.91
CA THR A 38 -3.36 4.82 -15.15
C THR A 38 -2.16 5.71 -14.84
N LEU A 39 -2.24 6.54 -13.79
CA LEU A 39 -1.11 7.38 -13.37
C LEU A 39 0.01 6.51 -12.79
N ALA A 40 -0.32 5.52 -11.96
CA ALA A 40 0.64 4.56 -11.42
C ALA A 40 1.37 3.81 -12.55
N ASP A 41 0.63 3.26 -13.51
CA ASP A 41 1.21 2.61 -14.71
C ASP A 41 2.17 3.53 -15.45
N ARG A 42 1.78 4.79 -15.64
CA ARG A 42 2.60 5.77 -16.36
C ARG A 42 3.86 6.16 -15.58
N ILE A 43 3.79 6.24 -14.26
CA ILE A 43 4.96 6.44 -13.41
C ILE A 43 5.93 5.26 -13.59
N LEU A 44 5.45 4.03 -13.53
CA LEU A 44 6.28 2.83 -13.69
C LEU A 44 6.91 2.73 -15.10
N GLU A 45 6.20 3.20 -16.13
CA GLU A 45 6.71 3.23 -17.50
C GLU A 45 7.83 4.29 -17.68
N ILE A 46 7.62 5.50 -17.18
CA ILE A 46 8.59 6.62 -17.31
C ILE A 46 9.88 6.33 -16.54
N THR A 47 9.77 5.61 -15.43
CA THR A 47 10.92 5.24 -14.59
C THR A 47 11.59 3.93 -15.01
N ASP A 48 11.17 3.34 -16.15
CA ASP A 48 11.64 2.03 -16.63
C ASP A 48 11.64 0.93 -15.55
N SER A 49 10.73 1.07 -14.55
CA SER A 49 10.59 0.11 -13.44
C SER A 49 9.99 -1.23 -13.89
N ILE A 50 9.37 -1.27 -15.05
CA ILE A 50 8.80 -2.45 -15.70
C ILE A 50 9.25 -2.48 -17.16
N ASP A 51 9.67 -3.66 -17.61
CA ASP A 51 10.06 -3.83 -19.01
C ASP A 51 8.83 -3.55 -19.92
N ARG A 52 9.03 -2.75 -20.97
CA ARG A 52 7.95 -2.36 -21.92
C ARG A 52 7.19 -3.54 -22.51
N ARG A 53 7.81 -4.74 -22.52
CA ARG A 53 7.20 -5.98 -23.02
C ARG A 53 6.19 -6.56 -22.03
N ASP A 54 6.39 -6.29 -20.73
CA ASP A 54 5.57 -6.80 -19.64
C ASP A 54 4.51 -5.78 -19.19
N MET A 55 4.56 -4.57 -19.78
CA MET A 55 3.57 -3.53 -19.52
C MET A 55 2.20 -3.95 -20.08
N THR A 56 1.30 -4.22 -19.15
CA THR A 56 -0.15 -4.37 -19.40
C THR A 56 -0.89 -3.22 -18.78
N SER A 57 -2.11 -2.93 -19.22
CA SER A 57 -2.95 -1.94 -18.52
C SER A 57 -3.23 -2.42 -17.09
N GLN A 58 -3.13 -1.50 -16.12
CA GLN A 58 -3.34 -1.80 -14.70
C GLN A 58 -2.39 -2.91 -14.19
N VAL A 59 -1.08 -2.70 -14.41
CA VAL A 59 -0.02 -3.67 -14.06
C VAL A 59 -0.06 -4.04 -12.58
N LEU A 60 -0.40 -3.09 -11.71
CA LEU A 60 -0.52 -3.31 -10.28
C LEU A 60 -1.79 -4.08 -9.92
N ASP A 61 -2.86 -4.02 -10.71
CA ASP A 61 -4.11 -4.72 -10.47
C ASP A 61 -4.01 -6.18 -10.99
N LYS A 62 -3.41 -7.07 -10.18
CA LYS A 62 -3.14 -8.48 -10.56
C LYS A 62 -4.33 -9.42 -10.35
N MET A 63 -5.34 -9.03 -9.56
CA MET A 63 -6.51 -9.86 -9.30
C MET A 63 -7.51 -9.76 -10.46
N ASP A 64 -8.10 -10.89 -10.85
CA ASP A 64 -9.14 -10.91 -11.89
C ASP A 64 -10.31 -9.97 -11.54
N LEU A 65 -10.69 -9.93 -10.25
CA LEU A 65 -11.75 -9.07 -9.74
C LEU A 65 -11.39 -7.56 -9.82
N GLU A 66 -10.13 -7.19 -9.59
CA GLU A 66 -9.65 -5.81 -9.74
C GLU A 66 -9.80 -5.37 -11.21
N ARG A 67 -9.38 -6.22 -12.15
CA ARG A 67 -9.47 -5.96 -13.60
C ARG A 67 -10.90 -5.94 -14.11
N GLU A 68 -11.75 -6.87 -13.63
CA GLU A 68 -13.17 -6.93 -14.02
C GLU A 68 -13.93 -5.68 -13.57
N ARG A 69 -13.63 -5.19 -12.37
CA ARG A 69 -14.33 -4.05 -11.74
C ARG A 69 -13.65 -2.71 -12.00
N GLY A 70 -12.42 -2.69 -12.49
CA GLY A 70 -11.63 -1.48 -12.70
C GLY A 70 -11.27 -0.75 -11.39
N ILE A 71 -11.15 -1.48 -10.28
CA ILE A 71 -10.84 -0.92 -8.95
C ILE A 71 -9.68 -1.67 -8.32
N THR A 72 -8.79 -0.95 -7.65
CA THR A 72 -7.76 -1.54 -6.80
C THR A 72 -8.39 -2.01 -5.49
N ILE A 73 -8.15 -3.25 -5.10
CA ILE A 73 -8.67 -3.87 -3.88
C ILE A 73 -7.57 -4.02 -2.83
N LYS A 74 -6.38 -4.51 -3.23
CA LYS A 74 -5.25 -4.75 -2.34
C LYS A 74 -4.18 -3.69 -2.46
N LEU A 75 -3.56 -3.39 -1.32
CA LEU A 75 -2.36 -2.56 -1.27
C LEU A 75 -1.22 -3.23 -2.03
N LYS A 76 -0.49 -2.43 -2.83
CA LYS A 76 0.71 -2.90 -3.53
C LYS A 76 1.81 -1.86 -3.44
N PRO A 77 2.80 -2.09 -2.60
CA PRO A 77 3.98 -1.26 -2.59
C PRO A 77 4.86 -1.57 -3.80
N VAL A 78 5.47 -0.53 -4.36
CA VAL A 78 6.46 -0.66 -5.43
C VAL A 78 7.59 0.31 -5.17
N ARG A 79 8.81 -0.20 -5.18
CA ARG A 79 10.03 0.58 -5.12
C ARG A 79 10.48 0.95 -6.53
N ILE A 80 10.77 2.22 -6.72
CA ILE A 80 11.14 2.84 -7.98
C ILE A 80 12.45 3.58 -7.77
N ASP A 81 13.46 3.31 -8.59
CA ASP A 81 14.67 4.13 -8.63
C ASP A 81 14.44 5.29 -9.62
N TYR A 82 14.64 6.50 -9.17
CA TYR A 82 14.34 7.70 -9.95
C TYR A 82 15.51 8.66 -9.97
N ALA A 83 16.03 8.94 -11.18
CA ALA A 83 17.07 9.94 -11.42
C ALA A 83 16.42 11.30 -11.71
N SER A 84 16.39 12.18 -10.71
CA SER A 84 15.97 13.58 -10.83
C SER A 84 17.17 14.47 -11.16
N PRO A 85 16.96 15.65 -11.75
CA PRO A 85 18.01 16.66 -11.87
C PRO A 85 18.69 17.03 -10.54
N GLY A 86 18.03 16.81 -9.42
CA GLY A 86 18.54 17.05 -8.05
C GLY A 86 19.35 15.90 -7.46
N GLY A 87 19.41 14.72 -8.09
CA GLY A 87 20.08 13.52 -7.60
C GLY A 87 19.27 12.25 -7.82
N ASP A 88 19.81 11.15 -7.30
CA ASP A 88 19.15 9.85 -7.37
C ASP A 88 18.25 9.64 -6.15
N TYR A 89 17.02 9.19 -6.37
CA TYR A 89 16.01 8.99 -5.35
C TYR A 89 15.44 7.56 -5.38
N VAL A 90 15.02 7.09 -4.23
CA VAL A 90 14.24 5.88 -4.07
C VAL A 90 12.80 6.27 -3.73
N LEU A 91 11.90 6.00 -4.64
CA LEU A 91 10.48 6.30 -4.50
C LEU A 91 9.73 5.01 -4.13
N ASN A 92 9.07 4.98 -2.98
CA ASN A 92 8.20 3.89 -2.59
C ASN A 92 6.75 4.33 -2.83
N LEU A 93 6.18 3.87 -3.93
CA LEU A 93 4.76 4.06 -4.23
C LEU A 93 3.97 2.97 -3.53
N ILE A 94 3.00 3.35 -2.69
CA ILE A 94 2.04 2.45 -2.09
C ILE A 94 0.70 2.67 -2.79
N ASP A 95 0.34 1.76 -3.71
CA ASP A 95 -0.93 1.85 -4.42
C ASP A 95 -2.08 1.52 -3.49
N THR A 96 -3.04 2.44 -3.38
CA THR A 96 -4.14 2.39 -2.42
C THR A 96 -5.47 2.13 -3.12
N PRO A 97 -6.39 1.37 -2.50
CA PRO A 97 -7.76 1.32 -3.00
C PRO A 97 -8.39 2.72 -3.07
N GLY A 98 -9.16 2.97 -4.13
CA GLY A 98 -9.87 4.24 -4.30
C GLY A 98 -11.30 4.25 -3.76
N HIS A 99 -11.88 3.09 -3.39
CA HIS A 99 -13.28 2.95 -3.01
C HIS A 99 -13.51 3.17 -1.50
N VAL A 100 -14.63 3.81 -1.13
CA VAL A 100 -14.98 4.09 0.28
C VAL A 100 -15.09 2.84 1.17
N ASP A 101 -15.41 1.70 0.58
CA ASP A 101 -15.51 0.43 1.30
C ASP A 101 -14.15 -0.06 1.82
N PHE A 102 -13.04 0.49 1.29
CA PHE A 102 -11.67 0.14 1.65
C PHE A 102 -10.98 1.20 2.51
N ASN A 103 -11.73 1.99 3.27
CA ASN A 103 -11.18 3.04 4.13
C ASN A 103 -10.11 2.51 5.10
N TYR A 104 -10.23 1.24 5.52
CA TYR A 104 -9.26 0.61 6.41
C TYR A 104 -7.91 0.40 5.71
N GLU A 105 -7.92 -0.09 4.47
CA GLU A 105 -6.73 -0.25 3.63
C GLU A 105 -6.09 1.09 3.31
N VAL A 106 -6.93 2.10 2.97
CA VAL A 106 -6.46 3.46 2.73
C VAL A 106 -5.75 4.01 3.97
N SER A 107 -6.35 3.91 5.16
CA SER A 107 -5.74 4.39 6.40
C SER A 107 -4.38 3.72 6.68
N ARG A 108 -4.23 2.44 6.34
CA ARG A 108 -2.97 1.70 6.52
C ARG A 108 -1.86 2.17 5.60
N SER A 109 -2.18 2.38 4.34
CA SER A 109 -1.21 2.90 3.37
C SER A 109 -0.76 4.32 3.71
N LEU A 110 -1.71 5.18 4.13
CA LEU A 110 -1.40 6.54 4.55
C LEU A 110 -0.39 6.58 5.70
N ALA A 111 -0.54 5.72 6.71
CA ALA A 111 0.39 5.67 7.85
C ALA A 111 1.80 5.18 7.47
N ALA A 112 1.97 4.58 6.30
CA ALA A 112 3.28 4.15 5.78
C ALA A 112 3.93 5.20 4.86
N CYS A 113 3.31 6.36 4.64
CA CYS A 113 3.75 7.40 3.72
C CYS A 113 4.04 8.72 4.44
N GLU A 114 4.87 9.56 3.79
CA GLU A 114 5.08 10.97 4.15
C GLU A 114 4.26 11.90 3.26
N GLY A 115 3.77 11.43 2.11
CA GLY A 115 2.97 12.25 1.22
C GLY A 115 1.96 11.48 0.40
N ALA A 116 1.05 12.23 -0.24
CA ALA A 116 0.03 11.67 -1.10
C ALA A 116 -0.16 12.52 -2.36
N ILE A 117 -0.25 11.87 -3.52
CA ILE A 117 -0.69 12.50 -4.76
C ILE A 117 -2.22 12.48 -4.77
N LEU A 118 -2.84 13.65 -4.77
CA LEU A 118 -4.29 13.80 -4.88
C LEU A 118 -4.68 13.99 -6.34
N VAL A 119 -5.28 12.96 -6.94
CA VAL A 119 -5.67 12.98 -8.36
C VAL A 119 -7.15 13.32 -8.52
N VAL A 120 -7.43 14.37 -9.27
CA VAL A 120 -8.79 14.84 -9.58
C VAL A 120 -9.00 14.91 -11.09
N ASP A 121 -10.10 14.34 -11.56
CA ASP A 121 -10.51 14.37 -12.97
C ASP A 121 -10.93 15.78 -13.40
N ALA A 122 -10.33 16.31 -14.47
CA ALA A 122 -10.62 17.63 -15.03
C ALA A 122 -12.06 17.79 -15.54
N THR A 123 -12.78 16.68 -15.76
CA THR A 123 -14.17 16.71 -16.22
C THR A 123 -15.16 16.70 -15.07
N GLN A 124 -14.83 16.03 -13.96
CA GLN A 124 -15.74 15.79 -12.83
C GLN A 124 -15.51 16.75 -11.66
N GLY A 125 -14.25 17.17 -11.43
CA GLY A 125 -13.88 17.98 -10.27
C GLY A 125 -13.79 17.17 -8.97
N VAL A 126 -13.81 17.87 -7.84
CA VAL A 126 -13.68 17.28 -6.51
C VAL A 126 -14.97 16.55 -6.13
N GLN A 127 -14.85 15.27 -5.77
CA GLN A 127 -15.95 14.41 -5.36
C GLN A 127 -15.92 14.15 -3.84
N ALA A 128 -17.05 13.73 -3.26
CA ALA A 128 -17.16 13.47 -1.81
C ALA A 128 -16.13 12.46 -1.31
N GLN A 129 -15.82 11.42 -2.08
CA GLN A 129 -14.81 10.42 -1.77
C GLN A 129 -13.40 10.99 -1.80
N THR A 130 -13.12 11.92 -2.72
CA THR A 130 -11.86 12.67 -2.78
C THR A 130 -11.64 13.42 -1.46
N LEU A 131 -12.67 14.09 -0.96
CA LEU A 131 -12.62 14.81 0.33
C LEU A 131 -12.39 13.88 1.50
N ALA A 132 -13.09 12.74 1.55
CA ALA A 132 -12.91 11.77 2.64
C ALA A 132 -11.46 11.25 2.70
N ASN A 133 -10.89 10.87 1.57
CA ASN A 133 -9.50 10.39 1.50
C ASN A 133 -8.50 11.52 1.78
N LEU A 134 -8.77 12.73 1.34
CA LEU A 134 -7.94 13.91 1.63
C LEU A 134 -7.88 14.19 3.14
N TYR A 135 -9.03 14.20 3.84
CA TYR A 135 -9.04 14.41 5.28
C TYR A 135 -8.28 13.31 6.02
N LEU A 136 -8.41 12.05 5.60
CA LEU A 136 -7.60 10.96 6.17
C LEU A 136 -6.09 11.18 5.95
N ALA A 137 -5.68 11.70 4.79
CA ALA A 137 -4.28 12.01 4.53
C ALA A 137 -3.77 13.17 5.41
N ILE A 138 -4.56 14.23 5.55
CA ILE A 138 -4.24 15.38 6.41
C ILE A 138 -4.17 14.94 7.89
N ASP A 139 -5.11 14.13 8.37
CA ASP A 139 -5.13 13.60 9.74
C ASP A 139 -3.89 12.73 10.05
N ASN A 140 -3.31 12.10 9.02
CA ASN A 140 -2.05 11.37 9.14
C ASN A 140 -0.80 12.26 8.93
N GLY A 141 -0.98 13.57 8.72
CA GLY A 141 0.12 14.52 8.57
C GLY A 141 0.88 14.43 7.24
N LEU A 142 0.24 13.91 6.18
CA LEU A 142 0.88 13.78 4.87
C LEU A 142 0.91 15.10 4.11
N GLU A 143 2.03 15.33 3.40
CA GLU A 143 2.10 16.39 2.40
C GLU A 143 1.32 16.02 1.14
N ILE A 144 0.53 16.96 0.60
CA ILE A 144 -0.37 16.71 -0.52
C ILE A 144 0.19 17.32 -1.81
N VAL A 145 0.33 16.51 -2.84
CA VAL A 145 0.66 16.95 -4.21
C VAL A 145 -0.63 16.92 -5.05
N PRO A 146 -1.26 18.09 -5.30
CA PRO A 146 -2.52 18.14 -6.05
C PRO A 146 -2.28 18.03 -7.55
N VAL A 147 -3.04 17.14 -8.21
CA VAL A 147 -2.93 16.81 -9.63
C VAL A 147 -4.31 16.83 -10.28
N VAL A 148 -4.48 17.66 -11.32
CA VAL A 148 -5.63 17.64 -12.22
C VAL A 148 -5.29 16.71 -13.38
N ASN A 149 -6.03 15.61 -13.51
CA ASN A 149 -5.79 14.58 -14.54
C ASN A 149 -6.85 14.64 -15.64
N LYS A 150 -6.58 13.96 -16.75
CA LYS A 150 -7.43 13.85 -17.95
C LYS A 150 -7.65 15.18 -18.67
N ILE A 151 -6.65 16.05 -18.67
CA ILE A 151 -6.74 17.35 -19.38
C ILE A 151 -6.80 17.19 -20.91
N ASP A 152 -6.58 15.98 -21.42
CA ASP A 152 -6.69 15.62 -22.85
C ASP A 152 -8.14 15.43 -23.33
N LEU A 153 -9.11 15.35 -22.42
CA LEU A 153 -10.49 15.10 -22.80
C LEU A 153 -11.16 16.39 -23.32
N PRO A 154 -12.01 16.30 -24.36
CA PRO A 154 -12.65 17.48 -24.97
C PRO A 154 -13.56 18.28 -24.03
N ASN A 155 -14.11 17.63 -23.01
CA ASN A 155 -15.00 18.21 -22.00
C ASN A 155 -14.28 18.53 -20.68
N ALA A 156 -12.94 18.49 -20.66
CA ALA A 156 -12.15 18.87 -19.50
C ALA A 156 -12.21 20.38 -19.26
N ASP A 157 -12.33 20.77 -17.99
CA ASP A 157 -12.21 22.14 -17.52
C ASP A 157 -11.14 22.21 -16.42
N PRO A 158 -9.83 22.14 -16.81
CA PRO A 158 -8.74 22.08 -15.86
C PRO A 158 -8.64 23.31 -14.96
N GLU A 159 -8.98 24.50 -15.47
CA GLU A 159 -8.87 25.75 -14.71
C GLU A 159 -9.93 25.83 -13.61
N ARG A 160 -11.15 25.38 -13.87
CA ARG A 160 -12.19 25.26 -12.84
C ARG A 160 -11.74 24.31 -11.73
N VAL A 161 -11.27 23.12 -12.09
CA VAL A 161 -10.85 22.12 -11.11
C VAL A 161 -9.60 22.57 -10.35
N ARG A 162 -8.68 23.29 -11.01
CA ARG A 162 -7.54 23.94 -10.34
C ARG A 162 -8.02 24.90 -9.26
N ALA A 163 -8.99 25.76 -9.58
CA ALA A 163 -9.56 26.71 -8.62
C ALA A 163 -10.20 25.98 -7.42
N GLU A 164 -10.97 24.91 -7.67
CA GLU A 164 -11.54 24.07 -6.60
C GLU A 164 -10.43 23.50 -5.66
N LEU A 165 -9.32 23.02 -6.20
CA LEU A 165 -8.21 22.49 -5.41
C LEU A 165 -7.45 23.58 -4.65
N VAL A 166 -7.26 24.74 -5.25
CA VAL A 166 -6.66 25.92 -4.60
C VAL A 166 -7.49 26.35 -3.39
N ASP A 167 -8.79 26.46 -3.54
CA ASP A 167 -9.71 26.83 -2.47
C ASP A 167 -9.76 25.76 -1.37
N LEU A 168 -9.70 24.48 -1.75
CA LEU A 168 -9.78 23.35 -0.82
C LEU A 168 -8.51 23.21 0.02
N LEU A 169 -7.34 23.32 -0.61
CA LEU A 169 -6.04 23.04 0.02
C LEU A 169 -5.33 24.29 0.53
N GLY A 170 -5.74 25.48 0.08
CA GLY A 170 -5.05 26.73 0.41
C GLY A 170 -3.70 26.88 -0.27
N VAL A 171 -3.45 26.16 -1.35
CA VAL A 171 -2.19 26.17 -2.12
C VAL A 171 -2.22 27.21 -3.22
N LYS A 172 -1.05 27.52 -3.82
CA LYS A 172 -1.00 28.44 -4.97
C LYS A 172 -1.44 27.72 -6.25
N PRO A 173 -2.02 28.42 -7.24
CA PRO A 173 -2.39 27.82 -8.52
C PRO A 173 -1.23 27.14 -9.25
N SER A 174 0.03 27.62 -9.04
CA SER A 174 1.24 27.02 -9.63
C SER A 174 1.64 25.70 -8.98
N GLU A 175 1.12 25.37 -7.81
CA GLU A 175 1.40 24.12 -7.10
C GLU A 175 0.45 23.00 -7.53
N VAL A 176 -0.64 23.32 -8.24
CA VAL A 176 -1.57 22.35 -8.81
C VAL A 176 -1.09 21.92 -10.19
N LEU A 177 -0.71 20.65 -10.31
CA LEU A 177 -0.15 20.08 -11.54
C LEU A 177 -1.23 19.66 -12.53
N MET A 178 -0.95 19.82 -13.82
CA MET A 178 -1.84 19.48 -14.91
C MET A 178 -1.31 18.26 -15.66
N THR A 179 -2.09 17.19 -15.73
CA THR A 179 -1.65 15.93 -16.31
C THR A 179 -2.66 15.28 -17.22
N SER A 180 -2.14 14.46 -18.12
CA SER A 180 -2.88 13.38 -18.76
C SER A 180 -2.10 12.07 -18.56
N ALA A 181 -2.50 11.27 -17.60
CA ALA A 181 -1.90 9.96 -17.36
C ALA A 181 -1.97 9.07 -18.62
N LYS A 182 -3.03 9.22 -19.44
CA LYS A 182 -3.19 8.48 -20.69
C LYS A 182 -2.11 8.82 -21.72
N THR A 183 -1.79 10.09 -21.90
CA THR A 183 -0.81 10.54 -22.91
C THR A 183 0.60 10.68 -22.35
N GLY A 184 0.77 10.67 -21.02
CA GLY A 184 2.04 10.91 -20.32
C GLY A 184 2.36 12.39 -20.10
N LEU A 185 1.51 13.31 -20.56
CA LEU A 185 1.73 14.75 -20.41
C LEU A 185 1.72 15.14 -18.92
N GLY A 186 2.75 15.88 -18.47
CA GLY A 186 2.88 16.40 -17.11
C GLY A 186 3.22 15.37 -16.04
N VAL A 187 3.41 14.08 -16.37
CA VAL A 187 3.69 13.04 -15.37
C VAL A 187 5.12 13.16 -14.82
N ALA A 188 6.07 13.60 -15.62
CA ALA A 188 7.42 13.91 -15.15
C ALA A 188 7.41 15.03 -14.10
N ASP A 189 6.55 16.04 -14.28
CA ASP A 189 6.41 17.14 -13.32
C ASP A 189 5.82 16.64 -11.98
N VAL A 190 4.95 15.61 -12.03
CA VAL A 190 4.44 14.98 -10.82
C VAL A 190 5.55 14.27 -10.05
N LEU A 191 6.46 13.55 -10.73
CA LEU A 191 7.61 12.90 -10.09
C LEU A 191 8.57 13.92 -9.47
N GLU A 192 8.84 15.01 -10.17
CA GLU A 192 9.64 16.12 -9.62
C GLU A 192 8.97 16.77 -8.41
N ALA A 193 7.64 16.92 -8.42
CA ALA A 193 6.90 17.42 -7.25
C ALA A 193 6.98 16.45 -6.08
N VAL A 194 6.87 15.14 -6.30
CA VAL A 194 7.05 14.12 -5.25
C VAL A 194 8.41 14.28 -4.58
N VAL A 195 9.49 14.44 -5.36
CA VAL A 195 10.84 14.60 -4.82
C VAL A 195 10.98 15.89 -4.02
N ASN A 196 10.42 17.01 -4.53
CA ASN A 196 10.63 18.34 -3.97
C ASN A 196 9.67 18.72 -2.84
N VAL A 197 8.45 18.20 -2.82
CA VAL A 197 7.39 18.55 -1.86
C VAL A 197 7.32 17.56 -0.72
N ILE A 198 7.36 16.25 -1.03
CA ILE A 198 7.26 15.22 -0.01
C ILE A 198 8.56 15.13 0.77
N PRO A 199 8.53 15.27 2.10
CA PRO A 199 9.73 15.19 2.92
C PRO A 199 10.32 13.78 2.91
N PRO A 200 11.64 13.63 3.13
CA PRO A 200 12.23 12.34 3.39
C PRO A 200 11.68 11.76 4.71
N PRO A 201 11.66 10.43 4.85
CA PRO A 201 11.33 9.81 6.13
C PRO A 201 12.35 10.20 7.21
N SER A 202 11.93 10.12 8.45
CA SER A 202 12.81 10.27 9.60
C SER A 202 13.10 8.89 10.20
N GLY A 203 14.25 8.76 10.86
CA GLY A 203 14.61 7.53 11.57
C GLY A 203 16.10 7.47 11.92
N ASP A 204 16.42 6.63 12.89
CA ASP A 204 17.79 6.43 13.37
C ASP A 204 18.17 4.94 13.21
N ILE A 205 19.17 4.66 12.38
CA ILE A 205 19.65 3.31 12.10
C ILE A 205 20.26 2.65 13.34
N GLU A 206 20.81 3.43 14.26
CA GLU A 206 21.40 2.94 15.50
C GLU A 206 20.37 2.73 16.63
N ALA A 207 19.12 3.13 16.42
CA ALA A 207 18.05 2.89 17.39
C ALA A 207 17.58 1.42 17.37
N PRO A 208 16.87 0.93 18.41
CA PRO A 208 16.18 -0.35 18.34
C PRO A 208 15.18 -0.39 17.18
N LEU A 209 15.10 -1.53 16.47
CA LEU A 209 14.19 -1.73 15.37
C LEU A 209 12.75 -1.40 15.77
N ARG A 210 12.09 -0.56 14.98
CA ARG A 210 10.66 -0.32 14.97
C ARG A 210 10.16 -0.35 13.54
N ALA A 211 9.51 -1.42 13.14
CA ALA A 211 8.90 -1.55 11.82
C ALA A 211 7.40 -1.77 11.96
N LEU A 212 6.61 -1.04 11.17
CA LEU A 212 5.15 -1.12 11.16
C LEU A 212 4.71 -2.14 10.12
N ILE A 213 3.89 -3.11 10.51
CA ILE A 213 3.19 -4.00 9.56
C ILE A 213 2.00 -3.23 9.00
N PHE A 214 2.05 -2.82 7.73
CA PHE A 214 0.93 -2.11 7.10
C PHE A 214 0.04 -3.01 6.25
N ASP A 215 0.53 -4.19 5.85
CA ASP A 215 -0.26 -5.25 5.20
C ASP A 215 0.39 -6.62 5.43
N SER A 216 -0.35 -7.70 5.14
CA SER A 216 0.18 -9.06 5.15
C SER A 216 -0.64 -9.96 4.24
N HIS A 217 0.01 -10.98 3.69
CA HIS A 217 -0.69 -12.04 2.96
C HIS A 217 -0.06 -13.38 3.24
N PHE A 218 -0.82 -14.43 3.00
CA PHE A 218 -0.37 -15.79 3.18
C PHE A 218 0.06 -16.40 1.84
N ASP A 219 1.27 -16.93 1.82
CA ASP A 219 1.81 -17.74 0.73
C ASP A 219 1.91 -19.21 1.20
N SER A 220 1.51 -20.15 0.35
CA SER A 220 1.46 -21.58 0.71
C SER A 220 2.83 -22.20 0.97
N TYR A 221 3.90 -21.59 0.45
CA TYR A 221 5.27 -22.09 0.58
C TYR A 221 6.09 -21.31 1.61
N ARG A 222 5.88 -19.99 1.69
CA ARG A 222 6.65 -19.07 2.54
C ARG A 222 5.95 -18.78 3.88
N GLY A 223 4.67 -19.13 4.02
CA GLY A 223 3.84 -18.73 5.17
C GLY A 223 3.37 -17.29 5.07
N VAL A 224 3.28 -16.60 6.20
CA VAL A 224 2.88 -15.18 6.22
C VAL A 224 4.03 -14.31 5.74
N ILE A 225 3.74 -13.49 4.75
CA ILE A 225 4.61 -12.43 4.25
C ILE A 225 4.06 -11.13 4.81
N ALA A 226 4.81 -10.49 5.72
CA ALA A 226 4.42 -9.23 6.30
C ALA A 226 5.04 -8.08 5.51
N HIS A 227 4.21 -7.14 5.05
CA HIS A 227 4.67 -5.91 4.41
C HIS A 227 4.97 -4.91 5.52
N ILE A 228 6.19 -4.42 5.55
CA ILE A 228 6.67 -3.56 6.62
C ILE A 228 7.20 -2.23 6.08
N ARG A 229 7.06 -1.20 6.91
CA ARG A 229 7.84 0.02 6.82
C ARG A 229 8.73 0.14 8.05
N VAL A 230 10.02 0.31 7.84
CA VAL A 230 10.98 0.53 8.92
C VAL A 230 10.99 2.02 9.30
N PHE A 231 10.77 2.31 10.58
CA PHE A 231 10.85 3.66 11.15
C PHE A 231 12.23 3.88 11.78
N ASP A 232 12.71 2.96 12.60
CA ASP A 232 14.04 3.03 13.22
C ASP A 232 14.71 1.68 13.19
N GLY A 233 16.04 1.69 13.34
CA GLY A 233 16.86 0.48 13.34
C GLY A 233 16.90 -0.17 11.97
N LYS A 234 17.29 -1.43 11.95
CA LYS A 234 17.36 -2.25 10.75
C LYS A 234 16.91 -3.67 11.03
N VAL A 235 16.48 -4.37 9.98
CA VAL A 235 16.16 -5.80 9.99
C VAL A 235 16.89 -6.50 8.86
N GLU A 236 17.49 -7.64 9.15
CA GLU A 236 18.27 -8.45 8.20
C GLU A 236 17.80 -9.91 8.19
N THR A 237 18.13 -10.61 7.12
CA THR A 237 17.88 -12.05 7.05
C THR A 237 18.71 -12.76 8.13
N GLY A 238 18.07 -13.64 8.92
CA GLY A 238 18.68 -14.34 10.05
C GLY A 238 18.44 -13.68 11.40
N ASP A 239 17.86 -12.50 11.44
CA ASP A 239 17.45 -11.87 12.70
C ASP A 239 16.30 -12.63 13.36
N ILE A 240 16.24 -12.53 14.69
CA ILE A 240 15.07 -12.96 15.46
C ILE A 240 14.23 -11.73 15.78
N ILE A 241 13.05 -11.64 15.16
CA ILE A 241 12.10 -10.59 15.40
C ILE A 241 11.11 -10.94 16.49
N ARG A 242 10.53 -9.92 17.11
CA ARG A 242 9.45 -10.02 18.09
C ARG A 242 8.29 -9.14 17.68
N MET A 243 7.09 -9.72 17.64
CA MET A 243 5.82 -8.98 17.51
C MET A 243 5.50 -8.32 18.84
N MET A 244 5.31 -7.00 18.85
CA MET A 244 5.13 -6.28 20.13
C MET A 244 3.75 -6.52 20.75
N SER A 245 2.72 -6.78 19.95
CA SER A 245 1.37 -7.06 20.44
C SER A 245 1.26 -8.42 21.14
N SER A 246 1.81 -9.48 20.55
CA SER A 246 1.73 -10.85 21.05
C SER A 246 2.93 -11.29 21.89
N GLY A 247 4.06 -10.61 21.74
CA GLY A 247 5.35 -10.99 22.33
C GLY A 247 5.99 -12.23 21.68
N ARG A 248 5.37 -12.82 20.66
CA ARG A 248 5.93 -13.98 19.94
C ARG A 248 7.15 -13.62 19.14
N GLN A 249 8.06 -14.57 18.99
CA GLN A 249 9.32 -14.41 18.26
C GLN A 249 9.35 -15.34 17.05
N TYR A 250 9.99 -14.85 15.98
CA TYR A 250 10.11 -15.57 14.71
C TYR A 250 11.49 -15.31 14.10
N ASP A 251 12.06 -16.33 13.46
CA ASP A 251 13.31 -16.22 12.71
C ASP A 251 13.00 -15.63 11.33
N VAL A 252 13.67 -14.55 10.95
CA VAL A 252 13.55 -13.94 9.63
C VAL A 252 14.30 -14.78 8.61
N THR A 253 13.56 -15.43 7.73
CA THR A 253 14.14 -16.28 6.68
C THR A 253 14.42 -15.52 5.40
N GLU A 254 13.68 -14.46 5.13
CA GLU A 254 13.84 -13.62 3.94
C GLU A 254 13.43 -12.19 4.26
N VAL A 255 14.19 -11.23 3.74
CA VAL A 255 13.88 -9.80 3.70
C VAL A 255 13.94 -9.37 2.25
N GLY A 256 13.09 -8.42 1.84
CA GLY A 256 13.14 -7.94 0.48
C GLY A 256 12.28 -6.71 0.21
N VAL A 257 12.30 -6.30 -1.05
CA VAL A 257 11.58 -5.13 -1.58
C VAL A 257 10.65 -5.55 -2.72
N PHE A 258 9.75 -4.67 -3.12
CA PHE A 258 8.82 -4.90 -4.22
C PHE A 258 9.25 -4.08 -5.46
N ARG A 259 9.68 -4.77 -6.56
CA ARG A 259 10.12 -4.16 -7.85
C ARG A 259 9.51 -4.85 -9.06
N PRO A 260 8.34 -4.61 -9.48
CA PRO A 260 7.02 -4.73 -8.84
C PRO A 260 6.77 -6.11 -8.23
N ASP A 261 7.60 -7.10 -8.55
CA ASP A 261 7.61 -8.41 -7.90
C ASP A 261 8.52 -8.38 -6.68
N MET A 262 8.34 -9.37 -5.83
CA MET A 262 9.14 -9.54 -4.63
C MET A 262 10.58 -9.88 -5.00
N GLN A 263 11.53 -9.05 -4.57
CA GLN A 263 12.96 -9.28 -4.74
C GLN A 263 13.64 -9.35 -3.38
N PRO A 264 14.42 -10.42 -3.12
CA PRO A 264 15.21 -10.53 -1.89
C PRO A 264 16.21 -9.39 -1.75
N ALA A 265 16.41 -8.93 -0.51
CA ALA A 265 17.43 -7.97 -0.13
C ALA A 265 18.19 -8.47 1.11
N GLN A 266 19.34 -7.89 1.40
CA GLN A 266 20.10 -8.25 2.60
C GLN A 266 19.42 -7.79 3.88
N GLY A 267 18.76 -6.61 3.83
CA GLY A 267 18.05 -6.01 4.94
C GLY A 267 17.27 -4.78 4.53
N LEU A 268 16.56 -4.19 5.50
CA LEU A 268 15.85 -2.93 5.36
C LEU A 268 16.24 -2.00 6.50
N GLY A 269 16.56 -0.76 6.16
CA GLY A 269 16.89 0.32 7.08
C GLY A 269 15.77 1.34 7.26
N PRO A 270 16.01 2.40 8.05
CA PRO A 270 15.01 3.43 8.33
C PRO A 270 14.46 4.08 7.06
N GLY A 271 13.16 4.26 7.00
CA GLY A 271 12.45 4.84 5.87
C GLY A 271 12.13 3.84 4.75
N GLU A 272 12.74 2.67 4.71
CA GLU A 272 12.50 1.69 3.66
C GLU A 272 11.19 0.94 3.83
N VAL A 273 10.57 0.62 2.70
CA VAL A 273 9.36 -0.19 2.57
C VAL A 273 9.73 -1.50 1.90
N GLY A 274 9.28 -2.62 2.49
CA GLY A 274 9.57 -3.94 1.96
C GLY A 274 8.75 -5.02 2.64
N PHE A 275 9.27 -6.23 2.62
CA PHE A 275 8.61 -7.38 3.25
C PHE A 275 9.59 -8.21 4.09
N ILE A 276 9.04 -8.93 5.05
CA ILE A 276 9.72 -9.95 5.81
C ILE A 276 8.94 -11.27 5.76
N VAL A 277 9.68 -12.38 5.72
CA VAL A 277 9.17 -13.75 5.85
C VAL A 277 9.77 -14.36 7.10
N GLY A 278 8.95 -14.82 8.03
CA GLY A 278 9.39 -15.24 9.34
C GLY A 278 8.84 -16.58 9.82
N GLN A 279 8.52 -17.53 8.90
CA GLN A 279 7.89 -18.82 9.24
C GLN A 279 6.62 -18.68 10.10
N ILE A 280 5.94 -17.56 9.99
CA ILE A 280 4.69 -17.27 10.68
C ILE A 280 3.59 -18.10 10.00
N LYS A 281 2.95 -18.98 10.75
CA LYS A 281 1.96 -19.92 10.20
C LYS A 281 0.55 -19.36 10.14
N GLU A 282 0.25 -18.41 10.99
CA GLU A 282 -1.08 -17.81 11.12
C GLU A 282 -1.00 -16.30 10.94
N VAL A 283 -1.86 -15.72 10.08
CA VAL A 283 -1.92 -14.26 9.86
C VAL A 283 -2.25 -13.51 11.17
N GLY A 284 -3.02 -14.14 12.04
CA GLY A 284 -3.32 -13.59 13.36
C GLY A 284 -2.09 -13.35 14.25
N ASP A 285 -0.95 -13.95 13.91
CA ASP A 285 0.31 -13.80 14.63
C ASP A 285 1.12 -12.58 14.15
N ALA A 286 0.83 -12.06 12.96
CA ALA A 286 1.39 -10.83 12.41
C ALA A 286 0.25 -9.85 12.03
N PRO A 287 -0.50 -9.36 13.02
CA PRO A 287 -1.63 -8.50 12.73
C PRO A 287 -1.16 -7.18 12.12
N VAL A 288 -1.94 -6.70 11.17
CA VAL A 288 -1.71 -5.38 10.58
C VAL A 288 -1.83 -4.30 11.65
N GLY A 289 -0.88 -3.36 11.65
CA GLY A 289 -0.75 -2.33 12.67
C GLY A 289 0.13 -2.71 13.85
N ASP A 290 0.64 -3.95 13.89
CA ASP A 290 1.62 -4.33 14.92
C ASP A 290 3.00 -3.75 14.61
N THR A 291 3.80 -3.64 15.65
CA THR A 291 5.19 -3.22 15.58
C THR A 291 6.10 -4.42 15.69
N VAL A 292 6.99 -4.55 14.72
CA VAL A 292 8.08 -5.52 14.74
C VAL A 292 9.32 -4.89 15.36
N THR A 293 9.97 -5.61 16.28
CA THR A 293 11.24 -5.23 16.89
C THR A 293 12.20 -6.42 16.93
N LEU A 294 13.49 -6.19 17.15
CA LEU A 294 14.45 -7.29 17.36
C LEU A 294 14.29 -7.89 18.74
N ALA A 295 14.33 -9.22 18.84
CA ALA A 295 14.28 -9.92 20.12
C ALA A 295 15.52 -9.65 20.99
N SER A 296 16.68 -9.44 20.37
CA SER A 296 17.95 -9.13 21.04
C SER A 296 18.01 -7.71 21.63
N ARG A 297 17.31 -6.77 20.99
CA ARG A 297 17.26 -5.34 21.39
C ARG A 297 15.87 -4.77 21.16
N PRO A 298 14.89 -5.11 21.99
CA PRO A 298 13.52 -4.71 21.79
C PRO A 298 13.31 -3.21 22.00
N ALA A 299 12.46 -2.61 21.18
CA ALA A 299 12.04 -1.22 21.38
C ALA A 299 11.19 -1.07 22.64
N ALA A 300 11.28 0.11 23.27
CA ALA A 300 10.59 0.41 24.52
C ALA A 300 9.07 0.57 24.36
N ALA A 301 8.61 1.07 23.22
CA ALA A 301 7.21 1.32 22.93
C ALA A 301 6.87 0.97 21.46
N PRO A 302 5.66 0.44 21.19
CA PRO A 302 5.20 0.22 19.84
C PRO A 302 4.97 1.54 19.11
N LEU A 303 4.95 1.47 17.78
CA LEU A 303 4.45 2.54 16.93
C LEU A 303 2.93 2.72 17.17
N PRO A 304 2.36 3.89 16.89
CA PRO A 304 0.92 4.06 16.88
C PRO A 304 0.30 3.04 15.92
N GLY A 305 -0.48 2.11 16.46
CA GLY A 305 -1.17 1.10 15.65
C GLY A 305 -2.43 1.66 15.00
N TYR A 306 -2.96 0.92 14.03
CA TYR A 306 -4.25 1.25 13.42
C TYR A 306 -5.40 0.98 14.39
N ARG A 307 -6.50 1.70 14.22
CA ARG A 307 -7.76 1.32 14.85
C ARG A 307 -8.21 0.00 14.22
N PRO A 308 -8.70 -0.97 15.02
CA PRO A 308 -9.27 -2.20 14.48
C PRO A 308 -10.36 -1.88 13.45
N ALA A 309 -10.41 -2.65 12.36
CA ALA A 309 -11.47 -2.52 11.38
C ALA A 309 -12.83 -2.73 12.06
N THR A 310 -13.74 -1.79 11.91
CA THR A 310 -15.11 -1.95 12.41
C THR A 310 -15.90 -2.74 11.36
N PRO A 311 -16.42 -3.93 11.69
CA PRO A 311 -17.24 -4.68 10.75
C PRO A 311 -18.46 -3.87 10.32
N MET A 312 -18.65 -3.71 9.02
CA MET A 312 -19.79 -2.98 8.44
C MET A 312 -20.83 -3.91 7.80
N VAL A 313 -20.41 -5.11 7.41
CA VAL A 313 -21.27 -6.10 6.76
C VAL A 313 -21.32 -7.38 7.57
N TYR A 314 -22.50 -7.86 7.80
CA TYR A 314 -22.78 -9.10 8.52
C TYR A 314 -23.56 -10.04 7.61
N SER A 315 -23.09 -11.27 7.48
CA SER A 315 -23.72 -12.29 6.63
C SER A 315 -23.75 -13.65 7.34
N GLY A 316 -24.82 -14.39 7.19
CA GLY A 316 -24.90 -15.78 7.60
C GLY A 316 -24.57 -16.67 6.40
N LEU A 317 -23.58 -17.55 6.53
CA LEU A 317 -23.20 -18.52 5.51
C LEU A 317 -23.69 -19.91 5.92
N TYR A 318 -24.43 -20.55 5.03
CA TYR A 318 -25.01 -21.86 5.21
C TYR A 318 -24.49 -22.80 4.12
N PRO A 319 -23.86 -23.92 4.46
CA PRO A 319 -23.51 -24.90 3.44
C PRO A 319 -24.79 -25.50 2.84
N VAL A 320 -24.77 -25.78 1.54
CA VAL A 320 -25.88 -26.40 0.82
C VAL A 320 -26.15 -27.80 1.39
N GLU A 321 -25.09 -28.51 1.77
CA GLU A 321 -25.17 -29.82 2.42
C GLU A 321 -24.45 -29.78 3.77
N ALA A 322 -25.04 -30.37 4.80
CA ALA A 322 -24.44 -30.39 6.14
C ALA A 322 -23.07 -31.11 6.19
N ALA A 323 -22.82 -32.02 5.24
CA ALA A 323 -21.56 -32.76 5.14
C ALA A 323 -20.34 -31.84 4.79
N VAL A 324 -20.53 -30.74 4.05
CA VAL A 324 -19.48 -29.84 3.63
C VAL A 324 -19.22 -28.64 4.59
N TYR A 325 -19.80 -28.70 5.82
CA TYR A 325 -19.54 -27.64 6.81
C TYR A 325 -18.04 -27.52 7.19
N GLY A 326 -17.32 -28.64 7.22
CA GLY A 326 -15.88 -28.65 7.45
C GLY A 326 -15.13 -27.87 6.38
N ASP A 327 -15.47 -28.13 5.13
CA ASP A 327 -14.84 -27.47 3.97
C ASP A 327 -15.14 -25.96 3.96
N LEU A 328 -16.37 -25.55 4.31
CA LEU A 328 -16.74 -24.15 4.45
C LEU A 328 -15.89 -23.44 5.52
N ARG A 329 -15.71 -24.08 6.67
CA ARG A 329 -14.89 -23.54 7.74
C ARG A 329 -13.43 -23.37 7.29
N ASP A 330 -12.87 -24.39 6.67
CA ASP A 330 -11.49 -24.37 6.17
C ASP A 330 -11.30 -23.31 5.07
N ALA A 331 -12.30 -23.10 4.21
CA ALA A 331 -12.30 -22.04 3.21
C ALA A 331 -12.35 -20.64 3.86
N LEU A 332 -13.15 -20.46 4.91
CA LEU A 332 -13.23 -19.19 5.66
C LEU A 332 -11.95 -18.90 6.44
N GLU A 333 -11.29 -19.92 7.03
CA GLU A 333 -9.97 -19.75 7.64
C GLU A 333 -8.93 -19.30 6.61
N LYS A 334 -8.92 -19.92 5.42
CA LYS A 334 -8.04 -19.49 4.32
C LYS A 334 -8.36 -18.08 3.85
N LEU A 335 -9.64 -17.69 3.77
CA LEU A 335 -10.05 -16.36 3.39
C LEU A 335 -9.56 -15.33 4.44
N LYS A 336 -9.72 -15.63 5.71
CA LYS A 336 -9.22 -14.79 6.82
C LYS A 336 -7.70 -14.61 6.80
N LEU A 337 -6.95 -15.60 6.29
CA LEU A 337 -5.50 -15.47 6.09
C LEU A 337 -5.12 -14.38 5.08
N ASN A 338 -6.00 -14.07 4.13
CA ASN A 338 -5.76 -13.09 3.08
C ASN A 338 -6.48 -11.75 3.31
N ASP A 339 -7.40 -11.70 4.28
CA ASP A 339 -8.17 -10.51 4.59
C ASP A 339 -8.37 -10.38 6.12
N ALA A 340 -7.52 -9.57 6.74
CA ALA A 340 -7.53 -9.34 8.19
C ALA A 340 -8.81 -8.63 8.69
N SER A 341 -9.62 -8.08 7.79
CA SER A 341 -10.89 -7.43 8.14
C SER A 341 -12.03 -8.42 8.38
N ILE A 342 -11.83 -9.69 7.97
CA ILE A 342 -12.84 -10.75 8.10
C ILE A 342 -12.75 -11.40 9.48
N SER A 343 -13.88 -11.42 10.17
CA SER A 343 -14.08 -12.28 11.33
C SER A 343 -15.27 -13.18 11.12
N PHE A 344 -15.20 -14.42 11.58
CA PHE A 344 -16.33 -15.34 11.52
C PHE A 344 -16.46 -16.16 12.81
N GLU A 345 -17.68 -16.48 13.16
CA GLU A 345 -18.01 -17.27 14.33
C GLU A 345 -19.01 -18.38 13.95
N PRO A 346 -18.82 -19.61 14.44
CA PRO A 346 -19.84 -20.64 14.30
C PRO A 346 -21.14 -20.20 14.98
N GLU A 347 -22.24 -20.21 14.26
CA GLU A 347 -23.53 -19.90 14.84
C GLU A 347 -24.12 -21.17 15.49
N THR A 348 -24.31 -21.13 16.80
CA THR A 348 -24.89 -22.21 17.58
C THR A 348 -26.38 -21.94 17.91
N SER A 349 -27.20 -21.70 16.89
CA SER A 349 -28.64 -21.51 17.11
C SER A 349 -29.34 -22.86 17.28
N ALA A 350 -29.85 -23.10 18.48
CA ALA A 350 -30.65 -24.28 18.76
C ALA A 350 -31.95 -24.33 17.94
N ALA A 351 -32.44 -23.21 17.44
CA ALA A 351 -33.66 -23.10 16.66
C ALA A 351 -33.52 -23.61 15.22
N LEU A 352 -32.34 -23.48 14.62
CA LEU A 352 -32.13 -23.79 13.20
C LEU A 352 -31.60 -25.19 12.92
N ARG A 353 -31.22 -25.97 13.94
CA ARG A 353 -30.64 -27.33 13.83
C ARG A 353 -29.55 -27.48 12.74
N SER A 354 -29.07 -26.39 12.17
CA SER A 354 -28.07 -26.37 11.12
C SER A 354 -26.77 -25.74 11.64
N LYS A 355 -25.65 -26.28 11.23
CA LYS A 355 -24.35 -25.66 11.45
C LYS A 355 -24.22 -24.51 10.43
N SER A 356 -24.20 -23.30 10.92
CA SER A 356 -23.98 -22.10 10.10
C SER A 356 -22.83 -21.30 10.66
N THR A 357 -22.32 -20.37 9.87
CA THR A 357 -21.24 -19.46 10.28
C THR A 357 -21.68 -18.03 10.04
N ARG A 358 -21.56 -17.18 11.06
CA ARG A 358 -21.73 -15.72 10.90
C ARG A 358 -20.41 -15.15 10.45
N LEU A 359 -20.43 -14.43 9.34
CA LEU A 359 -19.30 -13.72 8.77
C LEU A 359 -19.49 -12.22 9.00
N ASN A 360 -18.44 -11.55 9.46
CA ASN A 360 -18.38 -10.11 9.59
C ASN A 360 -17.22 -9.60 8.73
N SER A 361 -17.42 -8.50 8.00
CA SER A 361 -16.38 -7.86 7.20
C SER A 361 -16.52 -6.35 7.25
N SER A 362 -15.42 -5.64 7.10
CA SER A 362 -15.42 -4.20 6.84
C SER A 362 -15.71 -3.86 5.37
N HIS A 363 -15.79 -4.87 4.49
CA HIS A 363 -16.01 -4.69 3.05
C HIS A 363 -17.43 -5.01 2.63
N SER A 364 -18.07 -4.11 1.86
CA SER A 364 -19.42 -4.32 1.30
C SER A 364 -19.45 -5.36 0.17
N LEU A 365 -18.28 -5.78 -0.36
CA LEU A 365 -18.20 -6.75 -1.45
C LEU A 365 -18.73 -8.15 -1.10
N LEU A 366 -18.71 -8.52 0.18
CA LEU A 366 -19.26 -9.80 0.64
C LEU A 366 -20.80 -9.90 0.54
N SER A 367 -21.48 -8.77 0.41
CA SER A 367 -22.95 -8.75 0.23
C SER A 367 -23.40 -9.17 -1.18
N ARG A 368 -22.47 -9.41 -2.10
CA ARG A 368 -22.73 -9.74 -3.51
C ARG A 368 -22.21 -11.13 -3.93
N MET A 369 -21.63 -11.89 -2.99
CA MET A 369 -21.40 -13.33 -3.11
C MET A 369 -22.65 -14.10 -2.69
#